data_c739d8f630d2730d51cd6e741c32b29f
#
_entry.id   c739d8f630d2730d51cd6e741c32b29f
#
_cell.length_a   1.000
_cell.length_b   1.000
_cell.length_c   1.000
_cell.angle_alpha   90.00
_cell.angle_beta   90.00
_cell.angle_gamma   90.00
#
_symmetry.space_group_name_H-M   'P 1'
#
loop_
_entity.id
_entity.type
_entity.pdbx_description
1 polymer ?
#
loop_
_entity_poly.entity_id
_entity_poly.type
_entity_poly.pdbx_seq_one_letter_code
_entity_poly.pdbx_strand_id
1 'polypeptide(L)'
;MAKARAVERGFPRFLLDIFPWSQYAEGGPDYVHALLTGYGKEPPEHVVIQDGTYYNPYFIAGPALAMPQPISDDQVTYDDGTPQTLDQYSRDVSAFLMWTAEPHLVARKQTGLVVLLFLVVFSVLLMLVKRRVWASTPH
;
A
#
# COMPACT_ATOMS: atom_id res chain seq x y z
N MET A 1 5.01 10.12 5.43
CA MET A 1 4.10 10.70 4.42
C MET A 1 2.88 9.83 4.12
N ALA A 2 2.92 8.50 4.08
CA ALA A 2 1.73 7.64 3.94
C ALA A 2 0.71 7.86 5.07
N LYS A 3 1.19 8.03 6.31
CA LYS A 3 0.36 8.34 7.48
C LYS A 3 -0.44 9.66 7.34
N ALA A 4 0.12 10.66 6.65
CA ALA A 4 -0.55 11.93 6.38
C ALA A 4 -1.70 11.79 5.37
N ARG A 5 -1.52 11.01 4.30
CA ARG A 5 -2.56 10.78 3.27
C ARG A 5 -3.74 9.95 3.77
N ALA A 6 -3.52 9.00 4.69
CA ALA A 6 -4.61 8.23 5.29
C ALA A 6 -5.49 9.10 6.20
N VAL A 7 -4.87 10.08 6.89
CA VAL A 7 -5.60 11.07 7.70
C VAL A 7 -6.43 12.02 6.84
N GLU A 8 -5.93 12.41 5.68
CA GLU A 8 -6.66 13.25 4.71
C GLU A 8 -7.89 12.55 4.12
N ARG A 9 -7.92 11.22 4.07
CA ARG A 9 -9.08 10.41 3.63
C ARG A 9 -10.11 10.13 4.72
N GLY A 10 -10.01 10.76 5.89
CA GLY A 10 -11.01 10.66 6.97
C GLY A 10 -10.98 9.35 7.77
N PHE A 11 -9.92 8.55 7.65
CA PHE A 11 -9.75 7.37 8.50
C PHE A 11 -9.36 7.77 9.93
N PRO A 12 -10.09 7.30 10.96
CA PRO A 12 -9.74 7.61 12.34
C PRO A 12 -8.37 7.01 12.71
N ARG A 13 -7.48 7.85 13.26
CA ARG A 13 -6.10 7.48 13.60
C ARG A 13 -5.98 6.23 14.47
N PHE A 14 -6.94 6.01 15.38
CA PHE A 14 -6.92 4.85 16.27
C PHE A 14 -7.01 3.51 15.52
N LEU A 15 -7.71 3.46 14.36
CA LEU A 15 -7.78 2.25 13.54
C LEU A 15 -6.44 1.93 12.86
N LEU A 16 -5.66 2.96 12.50
CA LEU A 16 -4.33 2.79 11.94
C LEU A 16 -3.32 2.26 12.97
N ASP A 17 -3.52 2.59 14.24
CA ASP A 17 -2.64 2.15 15.32
C ASP A 17 -3.00 0.73 15.83
N ILE A 18 -4.28 0.32 15.73
CA ILE A 18 -4.74 -1.02 16.10
C ILE A 18 -4.34 -2.08 15.05
N PHE A 19 -4.22 -1.68 13.78
CA PHE A 19 -3.87 -2.59 12.70
C PHE A 19 -2.50 -2.26 12.10
N PRO A 20 -1.39 -2.68 12.73
CA PRO A 20 -0.02 -2.39 12.24
C PRO A 20 0.23 -2.96 10.83
N TRP A 21 -0.50 -4.01 10.42
CA TRP A 21 -0.43 -4.56 9.07
C TRP A 21 -0.97 -3.63 7.97
N SER A 22 -1.83 -2.67 8.31
CA SER A 22 -2.29 -1.64 7.36
C SER A 22 -1.13 -0.76 6.89
N GLN A 23 -0.13 -0.53 7.74
CA GLN A 23 1.05 0.27 7.42
C GLN A 23 1.96 -0.43 6.40
N TYR A 24 2.01 -1.76 6.43
CA TYR A 24 2.79 -2.55 5.46
C TYR A 24 2.03 -2.76 4.14
N ALA A 25 0.70 -2.84 4.19
CA ALA A 25 -0.13 -3.04 3.00
C ALA A 25 -0.31 -1.76 2.15
N GLU A 26 -0.26 -0.59 2.79
CA GLU A 26 -0.51 0.69 2.11
C GLU A 26 0.72 1.26 1.38
N GLY A 27 1.93 0.79 1.69
CA GLY A 27 3.16 1.38 1.20
C GLY A 27 3.94 0.57 0.17
N GLY A 28 3.71 -0.73 0.04
CA GLY A 28 4.58 -1.61 -0.75
C GLY A 28 4.73 -1.20 -2.21
N PRO A 29 3.76 -1.45 -3.08
CA PRO A 29 3.87 -1.13 -4.50
C PRO A 29 3.89 0.39 -4.76
N ASP A 30 3.10 1.18 -4.01
CA ASP A 30 3.06 2.63 -4.13
C ASP A 30 4.40 3.27 -3.72
N TYR A 31 5.06 2.72 -2.70
CA TYR A 31 6.40 3.17 -2.30
C TYR A 31 7.43 2.89 -3.37
N VAL A 32 7.45 1.67 -3.95
CA VAL A 32 8.39 1.32 -5.03
C VAL A 32 8.17 2.22 -6.25
N HIS A 33 6.93 2.42 -6.66
CA HIS A 33 6.59 3.34 -7.75
C HIS A 33 7.06 4.78 -7.45
N ALA A 34 6.76 5.31 -6.26
CA ALA A 34 7.19 6.64 -5.86
C ALA A 34 8.72 6.78 -5.80
N LEU A 35 9.42 5.75 -5.31
CA LEU A 35 10.88 5.72 -5.25
C LEU A 35 11.49 5.76 -6.65
N LEU A 36 11.01 4.95 -7.58
CA LEU A 36 11.51 4.87 -8.96
C LEU A 36 11.25 6.16 -9.76
N THR A 37 10.10 6.81 -9.52
CA THR A 37 9.73 8.07 -10.19
C THR A 37 10.22 9.33 -9.45
N GLY A 38 10.85 9.17 -8.29
CA GLY A 38 11.30 10.29 -7.45
C GLY A 38 12.64 10.90 -7.85
N TYR A 39 13.39 10.28 -8.76
CA TYR A 39 14.65 10.80 -9.26
C TYR A 39 14.47 12.06 -10.12
N GLY A 40 15.52 12.84 -10.28
CA GLY A 40 15.52 14.05 -11.12
C GLY A 40 14.82 15.27 -10.50
N LYS A 41 14.37 15.18 -9.25
CA LYS A 41 13.87 16.35 -8.51
C LYS A 41 15.01 17.13 -7.89
N GLU A 42 14.93 18.45 -7.95
CA GLU A 42 15.93 19.32 -7.32
C GLU A 42 15.83 19.22 -5.78
N PRO A 43 16.96 19.06 -5.07
CA PRO A 43 16.97 19.08 -3.62
C PRO A 43 16.60 20.48 -3.10
N PRO A 44 15.84 20.59 -2.00
CA PRO A 44 15.60 21.86 -1.33
C PRO A 44 16.93 22.46 -0.82
N GLU A 45 17.00 23.78 -0.72
CA GLU A 45 18.21 24.54 -0.33
C GLU A 45 18.85 24.08 1.00
N HIS A 46 18.06 23.51 1.90
CA HIS A 46 18.52 23.04 3.22
C HIS A 46 19.02 21.58 3.22
N VAL A 47 18.99 20.88 2.08
CA VAL A 47 19.42 19.48 1.97
C VAL A 47 20.77 19.42 1.27
N VAL A 48 21.80 19.04 2.00
CA VAL A 48 23.13 18.79 1.46
C VAL A 48 23.21 17.34 0.98
N ILE A 49 23.45 17.15 -0.31
CA ILE A 49 23.64 15.83 -0.92
C ILE A 49 25.14 15.53 -0.94
N GLN A 50 25.52 14.37 -0.44
CA GLN A 50 26.93 13.91 -0.47
C GLN A 50 27.29 13.43 -1.86
N ASP A 51 28.56 13.60 -2.23
CA ASP A 51 29.09 13.08 -3.49
C ASP A 51 28.85 11.56 -3.61
N GLY A 52 28.35 11.14 -4.78
CA GLY A 52 27.99 9.73 -5.04
C GLY A 52 26.60 9.32 -4.53
N THR A 53 25.79 10.24 -4.03
CA THR A 53 24.40 9.99 -3.68
C THR A 53 23.45 10.81 -4.54
N TYR A 54 22.23 10.32 -4.71
CA TYR A 54 21.18 10.92 -5.54
C TYR A 54 20.00 11.36 -4.65
N TYR A 55 19.49 12.54 -4.91
CA TYR A 55 18.33 13.05 -4.18
C TYR A 55 17.07 12.28 -4.55
N ASN A 56 16.36 11.80 -3.54
CA ASN A 56 15.05 11.19 -3.73
C ASN A 56 14.14 11.52 -2.53
N PRO A 57 13.09 12.34 -2.72
CA PRO A 57 12.23 12.78 -1.63
C PRO A 57 11.35 11.67 -1.03
N TYR A 58 11.24 10.53 -1.71
CA TYR A 58 10.42 9.41 -1.28
C TYR A 58 11.20 8.32 -0.55
N PHE A 59 12.53 8.42 -0.51
CA PHE A 59 13.33 7.43 0.19
C PHE A 59 13.10 7.52 1.71
N ILE A 60 12.75 6.37 2.32
CA ILE A 60 12.29 6.29 3.70
C ILE A 60 13.39 6.59 4.73
N ALA A 61 14.64 6.25 4.42
CA ALA A 61 15.77 6.42 5.33
C ALA A 61 16.39 7.82 5.29
N GLY A 62 16.02 8.68 4.33
CA GLY A 62 16.54 10.03 4.20
C GLY A 62 16.44 10.57 2.78
N PRO A 63 16.87 11.80 2.52
CA PRO A 63 16.74 12.42 1.20
C PRO A 63 17.80 11.95 0.18
N ALA A 64 18.82 11.24 0.61
CA ALA A 64 19.94 10.82 -0.21
C ALA A 64 19.99 9.29 -0.36
N LEU A 65 20.04 8.81 -1.59
CA LEU A 65 20.07 7.40 -1.95
C LEU A 65 21.35 7.11 -2.75
N ALA A 66 22.10 6.06 -2.37
CA ALA A 66 23.32 5.66 -3.07
C ALA A 66 23.05 4.96 -4.43
N MET A 67 21.82 4.52 -4.68
CA MET A 67 21.41 3.90 -5.94
C MET A 67 21.18 4.97 -7.01
N PRO A 68 21.87 4.94 -8.17
CA PRO A 68 21.53 5.78 -9.31
C PRO A 68 20.16 5.43 -9.87
N GLN A 69 19.60 6.31 -10.68
CA GLN A 69 18.32 6.05 -11.34
C GLN A 69 18.40 4.77 -12.20
N PRO A 70 17.65 3.72 -11.88
CA PRO A 70 17.76 2.43 -12.55
C PRO A 70 16.99 2.34 -13.86
N ILE A 71 15.98 3.18 -14.06
CA ILE A 71 15.05 3.14 -15.19
C ILE A 71 14.93 4.55 -15.78
N SER A 72 14.90 4.62 -17.11
CA SER A 72 14.67 5.85 -17.89
C SER A 72 13.60 5.63 -18.93
N ASP A 73 13.09 6.73 -19.52
CA ASP A 73 12.17 6.66 -20.64
C ASP A 73 12.81 5.96 -21.86
N ASP A 74 11.99 5.35 -22.70
CA ASP A 74 12.37 4.68 -23.95
C ASP A 74 13.40 3.53 -23.78
N GLN A 75 13.49 2.96 -22.60
CA GLN A 75 14.45 1.89 -22.30
C GLN A 75 13.96 0.50 -22.77
N VAL A 76 12.67 0.26 -22.77
CA VAL A 76 12.04 -1.01 -23.13
C VAL A 76 10.91 -0.76 -24.13
N THR A 77 10.91 -1.54 -25.23
CA THR A 77 9.84 -1.49 -26.23
C THR A 77 8.74 -2.48 -25.85
N TYR A 78 7.48 -2.00 -25.80
CA TYR A 78 6.31 -2.85 -25.64
C TYR A 78 5.73 -3.25 -26.99
N ASP A 79 5.32 -4.51 -27.14
CA ASP A 79 4.72 -5.04 -28.38
C ASP A 79 3.23 -4.66 -28.51
N ASP A 80 2.60 -4.24 -27.42
CA ASP A 80 1.15 -3.93 -27.34
C ASP A 80 0.81 -2.43 -27.52
N GLY A 81 1.82 -1.59 -27.80
CA GLY A 81 1.64 -0.14 -27.96
C GLY A 81 1.52 0.63 -26.64
N THR A 82 1.83 0.01 -25.51
CA THR A 82 1.88 0.68 -24.21
C THR A 82 2.94 1.79 -24.22
N PRO A 83 2.71 2.94 -23.56
CA PRO A 83 3.68 4.04 -23.50
C PRO A 83 5.01 3.63 -22.88
N GLN A 84 6.12 3.97 -23.52
CA GLN A 84 7.48 3.65 -23.09
C GLN A 84 8.01 4.70 -22.10
N THR A 85 7.29 4.90 -21.00
CA THR A 85 7.59 5.94 -20.01
C THR A 85 8.06 5.35 -18.69
N LEU A 86 8.90 6.10 -17.97
CA LEU A 86 9.35 5.76 -16.62
C LEU A 86 8.18 5.45 -15.67
N ASP A 87 7.08 6.20 -15.77
CA ASP A 87 5.89 5.98 -14.94
C ASP A 87 5.27 4.60 -15.21
N GLN A 88 5.16 4.21 -16.50
CA GLN A 88 4.61 2.91 -16.86
C GLN A 88 5.53 1.77 -16.40
N TYR A 89 6.81 1.85 -16.66
CA TYR A 89 7.79 0.84 -16.20
C TYR A 89 7.77 0.68 -14.68
N SER A 90 7.69 1.78 -13.96
CA SER A 90 7.64 1.77 -12.49
C SER A 90 6.37 1.10 -11.97
N ARG A 91 5.22 1.26 -12.64
CA ARG A 91 3.97 0.55 -12.32
C ARG A 91 4.09 -0.94 -12.57
N ASP A 92 4.63 -1.34 -13.71
CA ASP A 92 4.76 -2.73 -14.09
C ASP A 92 5.71 -3.48 -13.14
N VAL A 93 6.85 -2.87 -12.80
CA VAL A 93 7.79 -3.43 -11.81
C VAL A 93 7.14 -3.53 -10.44
N SER A 94 6.41 -2.51 -9.99
CA SER A 94 5.73 -2.52 -8.69
C SER A 94 4.63 -3.59 -8.64
N ALA A 95 3.87 -3.75 -9.72
CA ALA A 95 2.85 -4.80 -9.85
C ALA A 95 3.47 -6.20 -9.85
N PHE A 96 4.58 -6.38 -10.57
CA PHE A 96 5.33 -7.65 -10.60
C PHE A 96 5.88 -8.01 -9.21
N LEU A 97 6.48 -7.07 -8.51
CA LEU A 97 7.01 -7.28 -7.15
C LEU A 97 5.87 -7.63 -6.17
N MET A 98 4.72 -6.98 -6.29
CA MET A 98 3.55 -7.30 -5.47
C MET A 98 3.01 -8.70 -5.76
N TRP A 99 2.94 -9.07 -7.04
CA TRP A 99 2.50 -10.42 -7.45
C TRP A 99 3.45 -11.51 -6.94
N THR A 100 4.76 -11.29 -7.02
CA THR A 100 5.77 -12.25 -6.54
C THR A 100 5.77 -12.36 -5.01
N ALA A 101 5.54 -11.26 -4.29
CA ALA A 101 5.48 -11.25 -2.83
C ALA A 101 4.22 -11.96 -2.30
N GLU A 102 3.07 -11.77 -2.95
CA GLU A 102 1.79 -12.32 -2.51
C GLU A 102 0.97 -12.93 -3.66
N PRO A 103 1.37 -14.08 -4.23
CA PRO A 103 0.69 -14.69 -5.37
C PRO A 103 -0.77 -15.10 -5.05
N HIS A 104 -1.09 -15.35 -3.78
CA HIS A 104 -2.43 -15.73 -3.31
C HIS A 104 -3.26 -14.57 -2.74
N LEU A 105 -2.84 -13.32 -2.94
CA LEU A 105 -3.51 -12.15 -2.37
C LEU A 105 -5.00 -12.07 -2.76
N VAL A 106 -5.33 -12.32 -4.02
CA VAL A 106 -6.71 -12.28 -4.52
C VAL A 106 -7.55 -13.37 -3.86
N ALA A 107 -7.05 -14.61 -3.83
CA ALA A 107 -7.74 -15.73 -3.20
C ALA A 107 -7.95 -15.49 -1.69
N ARG A 108 -6.93 -14.95 -1.01
CA ARG A 108 -7.01 -14.60 0.41
C ARG A 108 -8.06 -13.52 0.68
N LYS A 109 -8.13 -12.48 -0.14
CA LYS A 109 -9.14 -11.42 -0.02
C LYS A 109 -10.55 -11.94 -0.26
N GLN A 110 -10.75 -12.80 -1.27
CA GLN A 110 -12.05 -13.42 -1.55
C GLN A 110 -12.51 -14.29 -0.38
N THR A 111 -11.65 -15.17 0.13
CA THR A 111 -11.95 -16.01 1.30
C THR A 111 -12.22 -15.14 2.53
N GLY A 112 -11.44 -14.10 2.76
CA GLY A 112 -11.65 -13.16 3.86
C GLY A 112 -13.03 -12.49 3.82
N LEU A 113 -13.48 -12.07 2.63
CA LEU A 113 -14.81 -11.48 2.46
C LEU A 113 -15.93 -12.47 2.81
N VAL A 114 -15.83 -13.72 2.32
CA VAL A 114 -16.81 -14.77 2.63
C VAL A 114 -16.86 -15.06 4.13
N VAL A 115 -15.71 -15.18 4.78
CA VAL A 115 -15.62 -15.39 6.24
C VAL A 115 -16.25 -14.22 7.00
N LEU A 116 -15.99 -12.98 6.56
CA LEU A 116 -16.54 -11.79 7.20
C LEU A 116 -18.09 -11.76 7.10
N LEU A 117 -18.62 -12.04 5.92
CA LEU A 117 -20.08 -12.14 5.71
C LEU A 117 -20.71 -13.25 6.58
N PHE A 118 -20.05 -14.42 6.64
CA PHE A 118 -20.49 -15.51 7.51
C PHE A 118 -20.53 -15.09 8.98
N LEU A 119 -19.48 -14.43 9.47
CA LEU A 119 -19.42 -13.96 10.87
C LEU A 119 -20.49 -12.92 11.19
N VAL A 120 -20.80 -12.03 10.25
CA VAL A 120 -21.89 -11.06 10.43
C VAL A 120 -23.23 -11.78 10.57
N VAL A 121 -23.56 -12.68 9.65
CA VAL A 121 -24.82 -13.46 9.70
C VAL A 121 -24.88 -14.29 10.99
N PHE A 122 -23.79 -14.96 11.35
CA PHE A 122 -23.70 -15.76 12.57
C PHE A 122 -23.91 -14.91 13.83
N SER A 123 -23.31 -13.73 13.88
CA SER A 123 -23.48 -12.78 15.00
C SER A 123 -24.94 -12.33 15.17
N VAL A 124 -25.63 -12.04 14.04
CA VAL A 124 -27.04 -11.69 14.06
C VAL A 124 -27.88 -12.85 14.58
N LEU A 125 -27.62 -14.08 14.11
CA LEU A 125 -28.32 -15.28 14.59
C LEU A 125 -28.11 -15.48 16.09
N LEU A 126 -26.89 -15.38 16.58
CA LEU A 126 -26.59 -15.48 18.02
C LEU A 126 -27.32 -14.39 18.83
N MET A 127 -27.41 -13.17 18.31
CA MET A 127 -28.16 -12.09 18.95
C MET A 127 -29.66 -12.43 19.05
N LEU A 128 -30.26 -12.97 17.99
CA LEU A 128 -31.65 -13.39 17.98
C LEU A 128 -31.90 -14.53 18.96
N VAL A 129 -31.05 -15.55 18.98
CA VAL A 129 -31.13 -16.67 19.94
C VAL A 129 -31.01 -16.15 21.38
N LYS A 130 -30.02 -15.30 21.66
CA LYS A 130 -29.86 -14.65 22.96
C LYS A 130 -31.15 -13.95 23.38
N ARG A 131 -31.72 -13.11 22.52
CA ARG A 131 -32.97 -12.39 22.82
C ARG A 131 -34.11 -13.33 23.14
N ARG A 132 -34.25 -14.45 22.41
CA ARG A 132 -35.32 -15.42 22.62
C ARG A 132 -35.16 -16.18 23.93
N VAL A 133 -33.94 -16.61 24.24
CA VAL A 133 -33.62 -17.34 25.49
C VAL A 133 -33.84 -16.45 26.72
N TRP A 134 -33.39 -15.21 26.66
CA TRP A 134 -33.49 -14.28 27.80
C TRP A 134 -34.90 -13.65 27.99
N ALA A 135 -35.73 -13.65 26.96
CA ALA A 135 -37.10 -13.15 27.06
C ALA A 135 -37.99 -14.00 27.99
N SER A 136 -37.59 -15.26 28.24
CA SER A 136 -38.33 -16.17 29.14
C SER A 136 -37.78 -16.25 30.55
N THR A 137 -36.68 -15.50 30.86
CA THR A 137 -36.06 -15.52 32.19
C THR A 137 -36.63 -14.36 33.02
N PRO A 138 -37.39 -14.64 34.11
CA PRO A 138 -37.87 -13.58 35.00
C PRO A 138 -36.68 -12.94 35.72
N HIS A 139 -36.62 -11.62 35.74
CA HIS A 139 -35.62 -10.81 36.47
C HIS A 139 -36.20 -10.41 37.83
#